data_a8faade4cbe0f988d7b7eae239360393
#
_entry.id   a8faade4cbe0f988d7b7eae239360393
#
_cell.length_a   1.000
_cell.length_b   1.000
_cell.length_c   1.000
_cell.angle_alpha   90.00
_cell.angle_beta   90.00
_cell.angle_gamma   90.00
#
_symmetry.space_group_name_H-M   'P 1'
#
loop_
_entity.id
_entity.type
_entity.pdbx_description
1 polymer ?
#
loop_
_entity_poly.entity_id
_entity_poly.type
_entity_poly.pdbx_seq_one_letter_code
_entity_poly.pdbx_strand_id
1 'polypeptide(L)'
;MKVVMDSDSLIKLTRAKIKEIVVENLDVYIPPKVFEETVTIPKKEGFPDAFLIEENLDKGLLTIGESNADQHVEEMITSLGIGYGESDVFKLYKSGGFDIISSDDRKFLKIIDALGIPYLTPTALIVYLFNKKVLTKENTIDYLNNIKDIVSDEEYYLARKEVE
;
A
#
# COMPACT_ATOMS: atom_id res chain seq x y z
N MET A 1 -13.45 -1.51 -2.06
CA MET A 1 -12.65 -0.43 -1.44
C MET A 1 -11.52 -0.09 -2.38
N LYS A 2 -11.40 1.19 -2.72
CA LYS A 2 -10.34 1.70 -3.61
C LYS A 2 -9.16 2.23 -2.80
N VAL A 3 -8.01 1.64 -3.03
CA VAL A 3 -6.78 1.89 -2.26
C VAL A 3 -5.72 2.48 -3.16
N VAL A 4 -5.11 3.59 -2.75
CA VAL A 4 -3.85 4.06 -3.34
C VAL A 4 -2.71 3.50 -2.50
N MET A 5 -1.79 2.77 -3.13
CA MET A 5 -0.73 2.05 -2.40
C MET A 5 0.65 2.59 -2.78
N ASP A 6 1.52 2.73 -1.77
CA ASP A 6 2.92 3.08 -1.97
C ASP A 6 3.79 1.86 -2.31
N SER A 7 5.05 2.11 -2.66
CA SER A 7 6.01 1.08 -3.04
C SER A 7 6.30 0.11 -1.91
N ASP A 8 6.52 0.61 -0.70
CA ASP A 8 6.87 -0.20 0.46
C ASP A 8 5.75 -1.14 0.86
N SER A 9 4.50 -0.66 0.89
CA SER A 9 3.33 -1.49 1.17
C SER A 9 3.19 -2.61 0.15
N LEU A 10 3.33 -2.30 -1.15
CA LEU A 10 3.20 -3.30 -2.21
C LEU A 10 4.30 -4.37 -2.12
N ILE A 11 5.55 -3.98 -1.88
CA ILE A 11 6.68 -4.90 -1.71
C ILE A 11 6.48 -5.77 -0.47
N LYS A 12 6.08 -5.19 0.67
CA LYS A 12 5.85 -5.93 1.91
C LYS A 12 4.74 -6.97 1.78
N LEU A 13 3.62 -6.61 1.15
CA LEU A 13 2.53 -7.55 0.88
C LEU A 13 2.94 -8.67 -0.10
N THR A 14 3.80 -8.36 -1.07
CA THR A 14 4.36 -9.35 -1.98
C THR A 14 5.24 -10.36 -1.23
N ARG A 15 6.16 -9.88 -0.39
CA ARG A 15 7.04 -10.71 0.43
C ARG A 15 6.30 -11.53 1.47
N ALA A 16 5.24 -10.98 2.04
CA ALA A 16 4.34 -11.68 2.95
C ALA A 16 3.46 -12.73 2.24
N LYS A 17 3.50 -12.82 0.91
CA LYS A 17 2.72 -13.76 0.07
C LYS A 17 1.21 -13.56 0.16
N ILE A 18 0.76 -12.35 0.50
CA ILE A 18 -0.67 -12.01 0.60
C ILE A 18 -1.14 -11.06 -0.50
N LYS A 19 -0.24 -10.48 -1.28
CA LYS A 19 -0.56 -9.51 -2.32
C LYS A 19 -1.70 -9.97 -3.24
N GLU A 20 -1.69 -11.25 -3.68
CA GLU A 20 -2.73 -11.78 -4.57
C GLU A 20 -4.13 -11.63 -3.95
N ILE A 21 -4.28 -12.02 -2.68
CA ILE A 21 -5.56 -11.89 -1.97
C ILE A 21 -5.96 -10.42 -1.83
N VAL A 22 -5.00 -9.52 -1.60
CA VAL A 22 -5.27 -8.08 -1.51
C VAL A 22 -5.82 -7.55 -2.83
N VAL A 23 -5.15 -7.79 -3.96
CA VAL A 23 -5.56 -7.26 -5.28
C VAL A 23 -6.81 -7.93 -5.84
N GLU A 24 -7.12 -9.15 -5.41
CA GLU A 24 -8.37 -9.84 -5.77
C GLU A 24 -9.59 -9.33 -5.01
N ASN A 25 -9.40 -8.74 -3.83
CA ASN A 25 -10.48 -8.30 -2.94
C ASN A 25 -10.61 -6.78 -2.79
N LEU A 26 -9.61 -6.02 -3.24
CA LEU A 26 -9.56 -4.56 -3.21
C LEU A 26 -9.21 -4.00 -4.57
N ASP A 27 -9.74 -2.83 -4.90
CA ASP A 27 -9.36 -2.09 -6.10
C ASP A 27 -8.07 -1.30 -5.81
N VAL A 28 -6.92 -1.90 -6.12
CA VAL A 28 -5.61 -1.32 -5.80
C VAL A 28 -5.08 -0.50 -6.97
N TYR A 29 -4.70 0.74 -6.67
CA TYR A 29 -4.12 1.69 -7.61
C TYR A 29 -2.73 2.12 -7.13
N ILE A 30 -1.81 2.24 -8.07
CA ILE A 30 -0.46 2.74 -7.82
C ILE A 30 -0.15 3.88 -8.79
N PRO A 31 0.55 4.95 -8.38
CA PRO A 31 1.03 5.95 -9.33
C PRO A 31 2.17 5.41 -10.21
N PRO A 32 2.46 6.03 -11.36
CA PRO A 32 3.55 5.61 -12.25
C PRO A 32 4.91 5.48 -11.58
N LYS A 33 5.19 6.31 -10.59
CA LYS A 33 6.43 6.26 -9.80
C LYS A 33 6.55 4.95 -9.02
N VAL A 34 5.47 4.51 -8.39
CA VAL A 34 5.43 3.23 -7.68
C VAL A 34 5.64 2.05 -8.64
N PHE A 35 5.06 2.10 -9.84
CA PHE A 35 5.34 1.10 -10.88
C PHE A 35 6.83 1.09 -11.26
N GLU A 36 7.45 2.24 -11.46
CA GLU A 36 8.88 2.33 -11.75
C GLU A 36 9.73 1.68 -10.65
N GLU A 37 9.44 1.99 -9.39
CA GLU A 37 10.17 1.51 -8.20
C GLU A 37 9.95 0.02 -7.89
N THR A 38 8.78 -0.52 -8.20
CA THR A 38 8.42 -1.91 -7.84
C THR A 38 8.51 -2.89 -8.99
N VAL A 39 8.48 -2.42 -10.23
CA VAL A 39 8.52 -3.27 -11.44
C VAL A 39 9.68 -2.90 -12.34
N THR A 40 9.72 -1.67 -12.86
CA THR A 40 10.66 -1.32 -13.94
C THR A 40 12.12 -1.45 -13.51
N ILE A 41 12.49 -0.86 -12.37
CA ILE A 41 13.86 -0.89 -11.86
C ILE A 41 14.22 -2.29 -11.34
N PRO A 42 13.45 -2.90 -10.41
CA PRO A 42 13.81 -4.20 -9.86
C PRO A 42 13.82 -5.34 -10.90
N LYS A 43 12.98 -5.24 -11.94
CA LYS A 43 12.96 -6.22 -13.04
C LYS A 43 14.29 -6.24 -13.81
N LYS A 44 14.88 -5.07 -14.06
CA LYS A 44 16.21 -4.95 -14.70
C LYS A 44 17.33 -5.57 -13.85
N GLU A 45 17.14 -5.57 -12.53
CA GLU A 45 18.07 -6.14 -11.57
C GLU A 45 17.77 -7.62 -11.26
N GLY A 46 16.71 -8.19 -11.84
CA GLY A 46 16.33 -9.60 -11.72
C GLY A 46 15.61 -9.97 -10.43
N PHE A 47 14.99 -9.00 -9.74
CA PHE A 47 14.21 -9.30 -8.52
C PHE A 47 12.89 -10.00 -8.85
N PRO A 48 12.62 -11.19 -8.27
CA PRO A 48 11.41 -11.97 -8.58
C PRO A 48 10.10 -11.24 -8.26
N ASP A 49 10.07 -10.42 -7.21
CA ASP A 49 8.88 -9.68 -6.78
C ASP A 49 8.33 -8.76 -7.89
N ALA A 50 9.22 -8.19 -8.72
CA ALA A 50 8.83 -7.33 -9.82
C ALA A 50 7.95 -8.04 -10.86
N PHE A 51 8.26 -9.31 -11.16
CA PHE A 51 7.48 -10.12 -12.12
C PHE A 51 6.10 -10.46 -11.56
N LEU A 52 6.01 -10.75 -10.25
CA LEU A 52 4.74 -11.03 -9.58
C LEU A 52 3.82 -9.81 -9.54
N ILE A 53 4.38 -8.61 -9.40
CA ILE A 53 3.62 -7.35 -9.43
C ILE A 53 3.18 -7.03 -10.85
N GLU A 54 4.05 -7.17 -11.85
CA GLU A 54 3.73 -6.97 -13.25
C GLU A 54 2.59 -7.89 -13.72
N GLU A 55 2.60 -9.15 -13.30
CA GLU A 55 1.52 -10.10 -13.60
C GLU A 55 0.14 -9.63 -13.14
N ASN A 56 0.05 -8.95 -11.98
CA ASN A 56 -1.22 -8.39 -11.53
C ASN A 56 -1.70 -7.20 -12.37
N LEU A 57 -0.77 -6.40 -12.90
CA LEU A 57 -1.10 -5.34 -13.86
C LEU A 57 -1.62 -5.93 -15.18
N ASP A 58 -0.96 -6.95 -15.71
CA ASP A 58 -1.37 -7.64 -16.94
C ASP A 58 -2.75 -8.29 -16.82
N LYS A 59 -3.08 -8.80 -15.61
CA LYS A 59 -4.39 -9.38 -15.30
C LYS A 59 -5.47 -8.32 -14.97
N GLY A 60 -5.12 -7.05 -14.90
CA GLY A 60 -6.04 -5.96 -14.51
C GLY A 60 -6.46 -5.99 -13.03
N LEU A 61 -5.74 -6.71 -12.17
CA LEU A 61 -5.96 -6.77 -10.72
C LEU A 61 -5.31 -5.60 -9.98
N LEU A 62 -4.31 -4.98 -10.60
CA LEU A 62 -3.63 -3.80 -10.12
C LEU A 62 -3.68 -2.74 -11.23
N THR A 63 -3.92 -1.49 -10.88
CA THR A 63 -4.11 -0.41 -11.86
C THR A 63 -3.08 0.69 -11.66
N ILE A 64 -2.44 1.14 -12.74
CA ILE A 64 -1.65 2.37 -12.71
C ILE A 64 -2.61 3.55 -12.86
N GLY A 65 -2.67 4.39 -11.81
CA GLY A 65 -3.47 5.61 -11.80
C GLY A 65 -2.62 6.82 -12.13
N GLU A 66 -3.07 7.64 -13.05
CA GLU A 66 -2.44 8.93 -13.35
C GLU A 66 -3.17 10.05 -12.62
N SER A 67 -2.42 11.01 -12.11
CA SER A 67 -2.97 12.20 -11.47
C SER A 67 -2.35 13.45 -12.07
N ASN A 68 -3.20 14.37 -12.49
CA ASN A 68 -2.80 15.73 -12.77
C ASN A 68 -3.08 16.53 -11.49
N ALA A 69 -2.07 16.69 -10.63
CA ALA A 69 -2.20 17.53 -9.46
C ALA A 69 -2.41 18.99 -9.90
N ASP A 70 -3.41 19.64 -9.32
CA ASP A 70 -3.56 21.07 -9.46
C ASP A 70 -2.53 21.83 -8.60
N GLN A 71 -2.42 23.14 -8.81
CA GLN A 71 -1.47 23.98 -8.09
C GLN A 71 -1.68 23.90 -6.57
N HIS A 72 -2.91 23.79 -6.10
CA HIS A 72 -3.23 23.69 -4.67
C HIS A 72 -2.63 22.42 -4.04
N VAL A 73 -2.72 21.27 -4.71
CA VAL A 73 -2.13 20.02 -4.23
C VAL A 73 -0.59 20.11 -4.19
N GLU A 74 0.03 20.74 -5.20
CA GLU A 74 1.48 20.97 -5.19
C GLU A 74 1.93 21.88 -4.04
N GLU A 75 1.17 22.92 -3.75
CA GLU A 75 1.42 23.81 -2.61
C GLU A 75 1.27 23.06 -1.27
N MET A 76 0.26 22.19 -1.13
CA MET A 76 0.10 21.34 0.04
C MET A 76 1.30 20.42 0.25
N ILE A 77 1.77 19.74 -0.80
CA ILE A 77 2.93 18.85 -0.74
C ILE A 77 4.15 19.59 -0.21
N THR A 78 4.43 20.77 -0.76
CA THR A 78 5.55 21.62 -0.34
C THR A 78 5.40 22.08 1.11
N SER A 79 4.24 22.62 1.47
CA SER A 79 3.97 23.20 2.80
C SER A 79 4.01 22.14 3.91
N LEU A 80 3.53 20.94 3.62
CA LEU A 80 3.47 19.84 4.60
C LEU A 80 4.77 19.03 4.65
N GLY A 81 5.70 19.27 3.72
CA GLY A 81 6.97 18.54 3.65
C GLY A 81 6.77 17.07 3.31
N ILE A 82 5.80 16.76 2.43
CA ILE A 82 5.59 15.40 1.91
C ILE A 82 6.81 15.02 1.07
N GLY A 83 7.38 13.85 1.33
CA GLY A 83 8.56 13.35 0.64
C GLY A 83 8.31 13.10 -0.84
N TYR A 84 9.39 13.02 -1.62
CA TYR A 84 9.31 12.81 -3.08
C TYR A 84 8.62 11.48 -3.44
N GLY A 85 8.88 10.40 -2.69
CA GLY A 85 8.26 9.10 -2.91
C GLY A 85 6.75 9.09 -2.63
N GLU A 86 6.33 9.78 -1.57
CA GLU A 86 4.93 9.83 -1.12
C GLU A 86 4.11 10.89 -1.86
N SER A 87 4.76 11.84 -2.54
CA SER A 87 4.08 12.93 -3.23
C SER A 87 3.14 12.44 -4.33
N ASP A 88 3.55 11.45 -5.12
CA ASP A 88 2.72 10.91 -6.20
C ASP A 88 1.55 10.07 -5.67
N VAL A 89 1.74 9.36 -4.55
CA VAL A 89 0.66 8.67 -3.82
C VAL A 89 -0.37 9.69 -3.33
N PHE A 90 0.10 10.78 -2.73
CA PHE A 90 -0.77 11.86 -2.26
C PHE A 90 -1.53 12.54 -3.41
N LYS A 91 -0.85 12.86 -4.52
CA LYS A 91 -1.47 13.43 -5.73
C LYS A 91 -2.57 12.52 -6.28
N LEU A 92 -2.27 11.23 -6.43
CA LEU A 92 -3.25 10.26 -6.92
C LEU A 92 -4.46 10.19 -6.00
N TYR A 93 -4.28 10.11 -4.68
CA TYR A 93 -5.38 10.13 -3.74
C TYR A 93 -6.22 11.43 -3.86
N LYS A 94 -5.57 12.59 -3.94
CA LYS A 94 -6.22 13.90 -4.05
C LYS A 94 -6.93 14.11 -5.39
N SER A 95 -6.61 13.35 -6.43
CA SER A 95 -7.37 13.38 -7.69
C SER A 95 -8.81 12.84 -7.55
N GLY A 96 -9.10 12.17 -6.44
CA GLY A 96 -10.45 11.79 -6.01
C GLY A 96 -10.86 10.38 -6.39
N GLY A 97 -11.91 9.90 -5.72
CA GLY A 97 -12.50 8.60 -5.98
C GLY A 97 -11.83 7.43 -5.25
N PHE A 98 -10.94 7.70 -4.31
CA PHE A 98 -10.27 6.69 -3.49
C PHE A 98 -10.76 6.73 -2.04
N ASP A 99 -10.77 5.56 -1.40
CA ASP A 99 -11.24 5.43 -0.02
C ASP A 99 -10.10 5.63 0.98
N ILE A 100 -8.92 5.06 0.71
CA ILE A 100 -7.78 5.08 1.62
C ILE A 100 -6.44 5.16 0.90
N ILE A 101 -5.40 5.52 1.66
CA ILE A 101 -3.99 5.32 1.30
C ILE A 101 -3.45 4.10 2.07
N SER A 102 -2.64 3.26 1.43
CA SER A 102 -1.85 2.24 2.11
C SER A 102 -0.38 2.64 2.11
N SER A 103 0.16 2.85 3.31
CA SER A 103 1.56 3.19 3.58
C SER A 103 1.94 2.75 4.99
N ASP A 104 3.22 2.60 5.26
CA ASP A 104 3.76 2.44 6.61
C ASP A 104 4.89 3.44 6.93
N ASP A 105 5.09 4.44 6.07
CA ASP A 105 5.98 5.56 6.38
C ASP A 105 5.39 6.43 7.50
N ARG A 106 6.00 6.38 8.68
CA ARG A 106 5.50 7.06 9.88
C ARG A 106 5.36 8.57 9.73
N LYS A 107 6.25 9.21 8.97
CA LYS A 107 6.19 10.65 8.74
C LYS A 107 5.01 11.00 7.84
N PHE A 108 4.85 10.25 6.77
CA PHE A 108 3.74 10.42 5.84
C PHE A 108 2.39 10.13 6.51
N LEU A 109 2.29 9.03 7.28
CA LEU A 109 1.09 8.68 8.01
C LEU A 109 0.64 9.78 8.99
N LYS A 110 1.57 10.42 9.71
CA LYS A 110 1.26 11.57 10.59
C LYS A 110 0.66 12.75 9.82
N ILE A 111 1.17 13.01 8.61
CA ILE A 111 0.69 14.10 7.77
C ILE A 111 -0.74 13.81 7.28
N ILE A 112 -0.97 12.63 6.70
CA ILE A 112 -2.29 12.27 6.16
C ILE A 112 -3.34 12.09 7.25
N ASP A 113 -2.95 11.60 8.44
CA ASP A 113 -3.81 11.52 9.62
C ASP A 113 -4.27 12.92 10.08
N ALA A 114 -3.35 13.87 10.15
CA ALA A 114 -3.66 15.27 10.47
C ALA A 114 -4.59 15.94 9.45
N LEU A 115 -4.60 15.47 8.21
CA LEU A 115 -5.51 15.91 7.15
C LEU A 115 -6.85 15.14 7.14
N GLY A 116 -7.05 14.20 8.04
CA GLY A 116 -8.24 13.35 8.09
C GLY A 116 -8.35 12.37 6.91
N ILE A 117 -7.24 12.04 6.28
CA ILE A 117 -7.19 11.05 5.19
C ILE A 117 -7.11 9.65 5.80
N PRO A 118 -8.08 8.76 5.53
CA PRO A 118 -8.05 7.39 6.02
C PRO A 118 -6.86 6.61 5.43
N TYR A 119 -6.25 5.77 6.26
CA TYR A 119 -5.15 4.93 5.81
C TYR A 119 -5.16 3.55 6.49
N LEU A 120 -4.50 2.58 5.88
CA LEU A 120 -4.16 1.28 6.47
C LEU A 120 -2.70 0.95 6.17
N THR A 121 -2.00 0.49 7.19
CA THR A 121 -0.67 -0.11 7.00
C THR A 121 -0.79 -1.50 6.36
N PRO A 122 0.29 -2.09 5.83
CA PRO A 122 0.26 -3.46 5.29
C PRO A 122 -0.32 -4.49 6.27
N THR A 123 0.06 -4.43 7.54
CA THR A 123 -0.49 -5.34 8.57
C THR A 123 -1.96 -5.06 8.85
N ALA A 124 -2.37 -3.80 8.86
CA ALA A 124 -3.76 -3.41 9.04
C ALA A 124 -4.64 -3.85 7.85
N LEU A 125 -4.11 -3.91 6.62
CA LEU A 125 -4.81 -4.51 5.47
C LEU A 125 -5.06 -6.02 5.67
N ILE A 126 -4.09 -6.75 6.23
CA ILE A 126 -4.26 -8.18 6.56
C ILE A 126 -5.40 -8.36 7.57
N VAL A 127 -5.40 -7.56 8.65
CA VAL A 127 -6.47 -7.57 9.66
C VAL A 127 -7.82 -7.15 9.07
N TYR A 128 -7.82 -6.16 8.18
CA TYR A 128 -9.04 -5.75 7.47
C TYR A 128 -9.67 -6.90 6.67
N LEU A 129 -8.87 -7.67 5.93
CA LEU A 129 -9.35 -8.85 5.18
C LEU A 129 -9.87 -9.94 6.11
N PHE A 130 -9.27 -10.14 7.27
CA PHE A 130 -9.79 -11.03 8.31
C PHE A 130 -11.16 -10.56 8.82
N ASN A 131 -11.31 -9.29 9.15
CA ASN A 131 -12.57 -8.71 9.61
C ASN A 131 -13.67 -8.77 8.54
N LYS A 132 -13.29 -8.74 7.26
CA LYS A 132 -14.20 -8.96 6.12
C LYS A 132 -14.49 -10.43 5.83
N LYS A 133 -13.95 -11.36 6.64
CA LYS A 133 -14.12 -12.81 6.48
C LYS A 133 -13.57 -13.37 5.17
N VAL A 134 -12.63 -12.67 4.55
CA VAL A 134 -11.85 -13.16 3.41
C VAL A 134 -10.78 -14.14 3.87
N LEU A 135 -10.21 -13.89 5.05
CA LEU A 135 -9.20 -14.75 5.66
C LEU A 135 -9.77 -15.47 6.90
N THR A 136 -9.31 -16.70 7.11
CA THR A 136 -9.48 -17.40 8.39
C THR A 136 -8.50 -16.85 9.42
N LYS A 137 -8.75 -17.06 10.70
CA LYS A 137 -7.83 -16.70 11.79
C LYS A 137 -6.44 -17.31 11.58
N GLU A 138 -6.39 -18.60 11.24
CA GLU A 138 -5.15 -19.34 11.00
C GLU A 138 -4.32 -18.70 9.88
N ASN A 139 -4.92 -18.52 8.69
CA ASN A 139 -4.25 -17.90 7.55
C ASN A 139 -3.80 -16.47 7.86
N THR A 140 -4.59 -15.71 8.62
CA THR A 140 -4.23 -14.34 9.01
C THR A 140 -2.97 -14.34 9.87
N ILE A 141 -2.89 -15.25 10.84
CA ILE A 141 -1.71 -15.41 11.69
C ILE A 141 -0.48 -15.76 10.85
N ASP A 142 -0.61 -16.65 9.88
CA ASP A 142 0.48 -17.05 9.00
C ASP A 142 1.00 -15.86 8.16
N TYR A 143 0.09 -15.06 7.59
CA TYR A 143 0.49 -13.87 6.84
C TYR A 143 1.12 -12.79 7.73
N LEU A 144 0.62 -12.59 8.95
CA LEU A 144 1.25 -11.70 9.91
C LEU A 144 2.65 -12.18 10.33
N ASN A 145 2.85 -13.48 10.46
CA ASN A 145 4.18 -14.04 10.72
C ASN A 145 5.14 -13.84 9.53
N ASN A 146 4.65 -13.94 8.29
CA ASN A 146 5.44 -13.71 7.10
C ASN A 146 5.91 -12.25 6.95
N ILE A 147 5.14 -11.29 7.45
CA ILE A 147 5.49 -9.85 7.37
C ILE A 147 6.30 -9.36 8.58
N LYS A 148 6.38 -10.13 9.65
CA LYS A 148 6.92 -9.72 10.95
C LYS A 148 8.29 -9.04 10.87
N ASP A 149 9.22 -9.61 10.09
CA ASP A 149 10.61 -9.15 10.05
C ASP A 149 10.83 -7.89 9.19
N ILE A 150 9.78 -7.40 8.53
CA ILE A 150 9.82 -6.24 7.63
C ILE A 150 8.87 -5.10 8.03
N VAL A 151 8.25 -5.22 9.20
CA VAL A 151 7.43 -4.17 9.82
C VAL A 151 7.93 -3.90 11.24
N SER A 152 7.44 -2.85 11.91
CA SER A 152 7.81 -2.60 13.30
C SER A 152 7.18 -3.64 14.24
N ASP A 153 7.86 -3.93 15.36
CA ASP A 153 7.32 -4.83 16.39
C ASP A 153 5.96 -4.33 16.90
N GLU A 154 5.82 -3.02 17.11
CA GLU A 154 4.56 -2.41 17.57
C GLU A 154 3.41 -2.71 16.61
N GLU A 155 3.62 -2.51 15.32
CA GLU A 155 2.64 -2.76 14.28
C GLU A 155 2.25 -4.24 14.20
N TYR A 156 3.24 -5.13 14.26
CA TYR A 156 3.01 -6.56 14.29
C TYR A 156 2.19 -6.99 15.51
N TYR A 157 2.56 -6.54 16.72
CA TYR A 157 1.87 -6.92 17.95
C TYR A 157 0.45 -6.35 18.02
N LEU A 158 0.21 -5.13 17.55
CA LEU A 158 -1.14 -4.56 17.45
C LEU A 158 -2.01 -5.40 16.51
N ALA A 159 -1.52 -5.73 15.32
CA ALA A 159 -2.24 -6.56 14.36
C ALA A 159 -2.54 -7.97 14.92
N ARG A 160 -1.57 -8.59 15.59
CA ARG A 160 -1.76 -9.90 16.25
C ARG A 160 -2.87 -9.86 17.29
N LYS A 161 -2.89 -8.82 18.13
CA LYS A 161 -3.89 -8.65 19.18
C LYS A 161 -5.31 -8.51 18.63
N GLU A 162 -5.48 -7.90 17.48
CA GLU A 162 -6.78 -7.76 16.81
C GLU A 162 -7.34 -9.11 16.31
N VAL A 163 -6.47 -10.10 16.08
CA VAL A 163 -6.83 -11.40 15.51
C VAL A 163 -6.99 -12.47 16.60
N GLU A 164 -6.34 -12.31 17.75
CA GLU A 164 -6.40 -13.26 18.88
C GLU A 164 -7.74 -13.23 19.62
#